data_ea9b080f404245f8dbacc2eb10691eae
#
_entry.id   ea9b080f404245f8dbacc2eb10691eae
#
_cell.length_a   1.000
_cell.length_b   1.000
_cell.length_c   1.000
_cell.angle_alpha   90.00
_cell.angle_beta   90.00
_cell.angle_gamma   90.00
#
_symmetry.space_group_name_H-M   'P 1'
#
loop_
_entity.id
_entity.type
_entity.pdbx_description
1 polymer ?
#
loop_
_entity_poly.entity_id
_entity_poly.type
_entity_poly.pdbx_seq_one_letter_code
_entity_poly.pdbx_strand_id
1 'polypeptide(L)'
;MSDRIQPLDAIGPVPGSGQDSDEALNDPAKVDYKAGREYLSKKDYVQAAVCFHNALRGFEEQGNDQGVANAHDRIGDICMEREEFGKALDHYQRAFEICRKESDIFSLVALNKKKVLAYRKMGDLNLAMAVMMDILDHYTETRNPKGSVEVLEMIAEVYREKGENLKAADALRTIAGIHRNFGHKRKAEDFDKRALKAEQE
;
A
#
# COMPACT_ATOMS: atom_id res chain seq x y z
N MET A 1 -47.84 -9.09 18.41
CA MET A 1 -47.15 -7.80 18.47
C MET A 1 -46.45 -7.62 17.15
N SER A 2 -46.92 -6.68 16.35
CA SER A 2 -46.50 -6.53 14.95
C SER A 2 -45.35 -5.49 14.90
N ASP A 3 -44.13 -5.94 14.68
CA ASP A 3 -42.98 -5.06 14.45
C ASP A 3 -43.16 -4.37 13.10
N ARG A 4 -43.53 -3.12 13.14
CA ARG A 4 -43.58 -2.25 11.96
C ARG A 4 -42.13 -1.85 11.63
N ILE A 5 -41.56 -2.49 10.60
CA ILE A 5 -40.35 -2.01 9.94
C ILE A 5 -40.70 -0.66 9.31
N GLN A 6 -40.05 0.43 9.75
CA GLN A 6 -40.22 1.74 9.14
C GLN A 6 -39.66 1.73 7.71
N PRO A 7 -40.35 2.33 6.74
CA PRO A 7 -39.84 2.43 5.37
C PRO A 7 -38.58 3.31 5.32
N LEU A 8 -37.66 2.94 4.45
CA LEU A 8 -36.37 3.62 4.25
C LEU A 8 -36.49 5.10 3.83
N ASP A 9 -37.62 5.50 3.33
CA ASP A 9 -37.94 6.89 2.89
C ASP A 9 -38.16 7.87 4.04
N ALA A 10 -38.16 7.40 5.30
CA ALA A 10 -38.31 8.22 6.49
C ALA A 10 -37.00 8.71 7.10
N ILE A 11 -35.85 8.33 6.53
CA ILE A 11 -34.54 8.82 6.94
C ILE A 11 -34.29 10.12 6.18
N GLY A 12 -34.62 11.26 6.82
CA GLY A 12 -34.25 12.58 6.31
C GLY A 12 -32.73 12.73 6.22
N PRO A 13 -32.21 13.66 5.38
CA PRO A 13 -30.79 13.91 5.28
C PRO A 13 -30.20 14.26 6.64
N VAL A 14 -29.08 13.63 6.99
CA VAL A 14 -28.35 13.89 8.22
C VAL A 14 -27.96 15.38 8.25
N PRO A 15 -28.35 16.16 9.28
CA PRO A 15 -27.94 17.56 9.37
C PRO A 15 -26.42 17.63 9.58
N GLY A 16 -25.69 18.19 8.63
CA GLY A 16 -24.23 18.38 8.70
C GLY A 16 -23.46 18.08 7.41
N SER A 17 -24.07 17.45 6.40
CA SER A 17 -23.34 17.05 5.19
C SER A 17 -23.20 18.13 4.10
N GLY A 18 -23.78 19.31 4.29
CA GLY A 18 -23.79 20.39 3.29
C GLY A 18 -22.69 21.43 3.46
N GLN A 19 -22.22 21.69 4.69
CA GLN A 19 -21.21 22.71 4.94
C GLN A 19 -19.78 22.19 4.72
N ASP A 20 -19.49 20.92 5.00
CA ASP A 20 -18.18 20.30 4.76
C ASP A 20 -17.83 20.19 3.27
N SER A 21 -18.80 20.19 2.37
CA SER A 21 -18.57 20.06 0.93
C SER A 21 -18.12 21.37 0.28
N ASP A 22 -18.61 22.52 0.73
CA ASP A 22 -18.28 23.83 0.13
C ASP A 22 -16.94 24.37 0.67
N GLU A 23 -16.61 24.14 1.94
CA GLU A 23 -15.28 24.45 2.49
C GLU A 23 -14.19 23.55 1.88
N ALA A 24 -14.51 22.28 1.63
CA ALA A 24 -13.58 21.35 0.98
C ALA A 24 -13.28 21.72 -0.49
N LEU A 25 -14.24 22.37 -1.17
CA LEU A 25 -14.08 22.88 -2.54
C LEU A 25 -13.24 24.17 -2.62
N ASN A 26 -13.13 24.92 -1.51
CA ASN A 26 -12.38 26.17 -1.43
C ASN A 26 -11.01 26.04 -0.78
N ASP A 27 -10.60 24.86 -0.30
CA ASP A 27 -9.27 24.62 0.24
C ASP A 27 -8.24 24.46 -0.90
N PRO A 28 -7.33 25.44 -1.11
CA PRO A 28 -6.37 25.40 -2.20
C PRO A 28 -5.50 24.13 -2.19
N ALA A 29 -5.11 23.64 -1.02
CA ALA A 29 -4.30 22.44 -0.90
C ALA A 29 -5.05 21.18 -1.39
N LYS A 30 -6.35 21.06 -1.08
CA LYS A 30 -7.19 19.97 -1.58
C LYS A 30 -7.44 20.10 -3.08
N VAL A 31 -7.62 21.31 -3.61
CA VAL A 31 -7.78 21.58 -5.04
C VAL A 31 -6.52 21.14 -5.78
N ASP A 32 -5.34 21.57 -5.31
CA ASP A 32 -4.06 21.20 -5.91
C ASP A 32 -3.84 19.67 -5.82
N TYR A 33 -4.16 19.03 -4.68
CA TYR A 33 -4.05 17.59 -4.55
C TYR A 33 -4.94 16.84 -5.55
N LYS A 34 -6.17 17.30 -5.75
CA LYS A 34 -7.09 16.74 -6.74
C LYS A 34 -6.55 16.91 -8.17
N ALA A 35 -6.08 18.11 -8.52
CA ALA A 35 -5.48 18.37 -9.82
C ALA A 35 -4.24 17.47 -10.05
N GLY A 36 -3.38 17.32 -9.05
CA GLY A 36 -2.24 16.40 -9.10
C GLY A 36 -2.64 14.96 -9.43
N ARG A 37 -3.72 14.46 -8.83
CA ARG A 37 -4.26 13.12 -9.14
C ARG A 37 -4.76 13.02 -10.58
N GLU A 38 -5.39 14.06 -11.11
CA GLU A 38 -5.87 14.10 -12.49
C GLU A 38 -4.70 14.08 -13.49
N TYR A 39 -3.64 14.88 -13.24
CA TYR A 39 -2.43 14.87 -14.07
C TYR A 39 -1.70 13.50 -13.97
N LEU A 40 -1.61 12.93 -12.78
CA LEU A 40 -1.01 11.62 -12.58
C LEU A 40 -1.75 10.53 -13.38
N SER A 41 -3.09 10.56 -13.40
CA SER A 41 -3.89 9.62 -14.21
C SER A 41 -3.65 9.74 -15.71
N LYS A 42 -3.27 10.94 -16.18
CA LYS A 42 -2.90 11.24 -17.56
C LYS A 42 -1.40 10.99 -17.84
N LYS A 43 -0.65 10.51 -16.84
CA LYS A 43 0.81 10.33 -16.87
C LYS A 43 1.59 11.63 -17.13
N ASP A 44 0.99 12.79 -16.86
CA ASP A 44 1.70 14.08 -16.86
C ASP A 44 2.39 14.25 -15.50
N TYR A 45 3.52 13.58 -15.35
CA TYR A 45 4.28 13.56 -14.10
C TYR A 45 4.84 14.94 -13.71
N VAL A 46 5.07 15.82 -14.68
CA VAL A 46 5.60 17.17 -14.41
C VAL A 46 4.53 18.02 -13.73
N GLN A 47 3.34 18.12 -14.33
CA GLN A 47 2.25 18.89 -13.75
C GLN A 47 1.73 18.25 -12.46
N ALA A 48 1.67 16.93 -12.40
CA ALA A 48 1.31 16.20 -11.18
C ALA A 48 2.25 16.55 -10.02
N ALA A 49 3.57 16.57 -10.26
CA ALA A 49 4.55 16.93 -9.24
C ALA A 49 4.37 18.36 -8.73
N VAL A 50 4.17 19.32 -9.63
CA VAL A 50 3.91 20.73 -9.25
C VAL A 50 2.68 20.83 -8.35
N CYS A 51 1.56 20.21 -8.75
CA CYS A 51 0.33 20.23 -7.97
C CYS A 51 0.50 19.57 -6.61
N PHE A 52 1.15 18.39 -6.53
CA PHE A 52 1.35 17.73 -5.23
C PHE A 52 2.33 18.51 -4.32
N HIS A 53 3.34 19.20 -4.86
CA HIS A 53 4.19 20.05 -4.05
C HIS A 53 3.47 21.30 -3.53
N ASN A 54 2.57 21.89 -4.31
CA ASN A 54 1.71 22.98 -3.84
C ASN A 54 0.76 22.48 -2.73
N ALA A 55 0.11 21.33 -2.95
CA ALA A 55 -0.76 20.69 -1.96
C ALA A 55 0.01 20.39 -0.67
N LEU A 56 1.22 19.81 -0.79
CA LEU A 56 2.08 19.50 0.36
C LEU A 56 2.32 20.74 1.22
N ARG A 57 2.76 21.82 0.60
CA ARG A 57 3.01 23.09 1.33
C ARG A 57 1.74 23.62 1.99
N GLY A 58 0.60 23.60 1.28
CA GLY A 58 -0.67 24.04 1.86
C GLY A 58 -1.12 23.17 3.03
N PHE A 59 -0.93 21.85 2.97
CA PHE A 59 -1.24 20.97 4.10
C PHE A 59 -0.28 21.16 5.28
N GLU A 60 1.00 21.44 5.03
CA GLU A 60 1.98 21.79 6.09
C GLU A 60 1.56 23.09 6.81
N GLU A 61 1.20 24.13 6.05
CA GLU A 61 0.71 25.42 6.61
C GLU A 61 -0.57 25.27 7.44
N GLN A 62 -1.42 24.30 7.09
CA GLN A 62 -2.66 23.99 7.81
C GLN A 62 -2.44 23.04 9.01
N GLY A 63 -1.24 22.46 9.19
CA GLY A 63 -1.01 21.40 10.17
C GLY A 63 -1.80 20.12 9.88
N ASN A 64 -2.12 19.85 8.62
CA ASN A 64 -2.87 18.68 8.18
C ASN A 64 -1.93 17.51 7.90
N ASP A 65 -1.53 16.79 8.94
CA ASP A 65 -0.58 15.68 8.85
C ASP A 65 -1.02 14.60 7.85
N GLN A 66 -2.31 14.28 7.80
CA GLN A 66 -2.83 13.30 6.84
C GLN A 66 -2.69 13.78 5.39
N GLY A 67 -2.96 15.07 5.14
CA GLY A 67 -2.75 15.69 3.82
C GLY A 67 -1.28 15.65 3.42
N VAL A 68 -0.39 15.97 4.35
CA VAL A 68 1.07 15.90 4.16
C VAL A 68 1.52 14.47 3.82
N ALA A 69 1.07 13.47 4.57
CA ALA A 69 1.40 12.07 4.30
C ALA A 69 0.92 11.63 2.91
N ASN A 70 -0.32 11.97 2.55
CA ASN A 70 -0.90 11.66 1.25
C ASN A 70 -0.14 12.34 0.10
N ALA A 71 0.28 13.61 0.27
CA ALA A 71 1.05 14.34 -0.75
C ALA A 71 2.43 13.69 -0.93
N HIS A 72 3.13 13.36 0.15
CA HIS A 72 4.39 12.63 0.09
C HIS A 72 4.24 11.26 -0.61
N ASP A 73 3.21 10.48 -0.31
CA ASP A 73 2.94 9.22 -0.96
C ASP A 73 2.81 9.39 -2.50
N ARG A 74 2.05 10.40 -2.94
CA ARG A 74 1.88 10.67 -4.39
C ARG A 74 3.17 11.18 -5.06
N ILE A 75 3.94 12.03 -4.40
CA ILE A 75 5.24 12.47 -4.93
C ILE A 75 6.18 11.27 -5.04
N GLY A 76 6.19 10.37 -4.05
CA GLY A 76 6.93 9.12 -4.12
C GLY A 76 6.53 8.27 -5.32
N ASP A 77 5.23 8.13 -5.62
CA ASP A 77 4.74 7.42 -6.81
C ASP A 77 5.29 8.05 -8.11
N ILE A 78 5.32 9.39 -8.21
CA ILE A 78 5.91 10.08 -9.37
C ILE A 78 7.41 9.79 -9.48
N CYS A 79 8.14 9.83 -8.37
CA CYS A 79 9.56 9.51 -8.36
C CYS A 79 9.82 8.05 -8.81
N MET A 80 8.95 7.10 -8.44
CA MET A 80 9.02 5.72 -8.93
C MET A 80 8.87 5.62 -10.44
N GLU A 81 7.89 6.32 -11.02
CA GLU A 81 7.64 6.35 -12.47
C GLU A 81 8.79 7.01 -13.26
N ARG A 82 9.53 7.90 -12.61
CA ARG A 82 10.71 8.56 -13.16
C ARG A 82 12.02 7.84 -12.86
N GLU A 83 11.93 6.64 -12.27
CA GLU A 83 13.09 5.83 -11.86
C GLU A 83 14.02 6.53 -10.85
N GLU A 84 13.51 7.54 -10.15
CA GLU A 84 14.21 8.27 -9.07
C GLU A 84 13.98 7.54 -7.72
N PHE A 85 14.35 6.26 -7.66
CA PHE A 85 13.98 5.35 -6.56
C PHE A 85 14.43 5.82 -5.18
N GLY A 86 15.62 6.45 -5.07
CA GLY A 86 16.09 7.01 -3.81
C GLY A 86 15.18 8.11 -3.29
N LYS A 87 14.75 9.04 -4.18
CA LYS A 87 13.79 10.10 -3.80
C LYS A 87 12.42 9.53 -3.45
N ALA A 88 11.98 8.49 -4.18
CA ALA A 88 10.74 7.80 -3.84
C ALA A 88 10.77 7.24 -2.43
N LEU A 89 11.87 6.59 -2.03
CA LEU A 89 12.07 6.07 -0.67
C LEU A 89 12.04 7.18 0.38
N ASP A 90 12.66 8.33 0.12
CA ASP A 90 12.65 9.49 1.03
C ASP A 90 11.22 9.99 1.26
N HIS A 91 10.43 10.11 0.19
CA HIS A 91 9.04 10.54 0.28
C HIS A 91 8.16 9.48 0.99
N TYR A 92 8.28 8.20 0.65
CA TYR A 92 7.57 7.14 1.35
C TYR A 92 7.94 7.05 2.83
N GLN A 93 9.21 7.31 3.18
CA GLN A 93 9.63 7.32 4.57
C GLN A 93 9.01 8.49 5.35
N ARG A 94 8.90 9.68 4.77
CA ARG A 94 8.23 10.83 5.41
C ARG A 94 6.74 10.54 5.64
N ALA A 95 6.06 10.00 4.63
CA ALA A 95 4.67 9.57 4.79
C ALA A 95 4.53 8.50 5.89
N PHE A 96 5.44 7.52 5.91
CA PHE A 96 5.47 6.44 6.90
C PHE A 96 5.61 6.97 8.34
N GLU A 97 6.50 7.96 8.58
CA GLU A 97 6.69 8.53 9.90
C GLU A 97 5.42 9.24 10.43
N ILE A 98 4.69 9.89 9.54
CA ILE A 98 3.41 10.53 9.89
C ILE A 98 2.37 9.45 10.21
N CYS A 99 2.15 8.48 9.32
CA CYS A 99 1.20 7.39 9.53
C CYS A 99 1.51 6.59 10.81
N ARG A 100 2.80 6.45 11.15
CA ARG A 100 3.22 5.79 12.39
C ARG A 100 2.79 6.55 13.63
N LYS A 101 2.91 7.88 13.64
CA LYS A 101 2.44 8.73 14.75
C LYS A 101 0.91 8.65 14.91
N GLU A 102 0.20 8.60 13.80
CA GLU A 102 -1.26 8.49 13.75
C GLU A 102 -1.77 7.05 14.01
N SER A 103 -0.86 6.07 14.14
CA SER A 103 -1.20 4.64 14.28
C SER A 103 -2.06 4.10 13.11
N ASP A 104 -1.89 4.67 11.91
CA ASP A 104 -2.57 4.21 10.69
C ASP A 104 -1.85 3.00 10.09
N ILE A 105 -2.15 1.84 10.68
CA ILE A 105 -1.54 0.56 10.29
C ILE A 105 -1.79 0.23 8.81
N PHE A 106 -2.95 0.58 8.27
CA PHE A 106 -3.28 0.29 6.88
C PHE A 106 -2.34 1.03 5.92
N SER A 107 -2.14 2.33 6.13
CA SER A 107 -1.20 3.13 5.33
C SER A 107 0.24 2.70 5.54
N LEU A 108 0.64 2.30 6.75
CA LEU A 108 1.99 1.79 7.02
C LEU A 108 2.32 0.56 6.17
N VAL A 109 1.40 -0.41 6.10
CA VAL A 109 1.59 -1.61 5.26
C VAL A 109 1.64 -1.24 3.77
N ALA A 110 0.78 -0.34 3.31
CA ALA A 110 0.76 0.10 1.92
C ALA A 110 2.08 0.79 1.53
N LEU A 111 2.58 1.69 2.37
CA LEU A 111 3.86 2.38 2.16
C LEU A 111 5.05 1.41 2.19
N ASN A 112 5.05 0.44 3.10
CA ASN A 112 6.09 -0.59 3.13
C ASN A 112 6.10 -1.42 1.84
N LYS A 113 4.95 -1.79 1.27
CA LYS A 113 4.88 -2.47 -0.03
C LYS A 113 5.50 -1.62 -1.16
N LYS A 114 5.27 -0.32 -1.16
CA LYS A 114 5.89 0.62 -2.12
C LYS A 114 7.41 0.71 -1.92
N LYS A 115 7.88 0.76 -0.67
CA LYS A 115 9.32 0.73 -0.36
C LYS A 115 9.98 -0.57 -0.83
N VAL A 116 9.32 -1.73 -0.66
CA VAL A 116 9.79 -3.01 -1.19
C VAL A 116 10.00 -2.93 -2.71
N LEU A 117 9.03 -2.35 -3.44
CA LEU A 117 9.16 -2.20 -4.89
C LEU A 117 10.35 -1.31 -5.26
N ALA A 118 10.55 -0.19 -4.56
CA ALA A 118 11.67 0.71 -4.79
C ALA A 118 13.03 0.01 -4.54
N TYR A 119 13.17 -0.70 -3.41
CA TYR A 119 14.38 -1.46 -3.10
C TYR A 119 14.67 -2.55 -4.15
N ARG A 120 13.64 -3.28 -4.60
CA ARG A 120 13.81 -4.28 -5.67
C ARG A 120 14.30 -3.63 -6.97
N LYS A 121 13.76 -2.47 -7.35
CA LYS A 121 14.20 -1.72 -8.54
C LYS A 121 15.63 -1.22 -8.44
N MET A 122 16.12 -0.92 -7.23
CA MET A 122 17.52 -0.54 -6.97
C MET A 122 18.46 -1.77 -6.92
N GLY A 123 17.93 -2.98 -6.84
CA GLY A 123 18.70 -4.20 -6.63
C GLY A 123 19.05 -4.45 -5.15
N ASP A 124 18.53 -3.63 -4.23
CA ASP A 124 18.74 -3.78 -2.79
C ASP A 124 17.85 -4.86 -2.18
N LEU A 125 18.00 -6.09 -2.68
CA LEU A 125 17.14 -7.22 -2.33
C LEU A 125 17.14 -7.56 -0.84
N ASN A 126 18.22 -7.25 -0.12
CA ASN A 126 18.29 -7.47 1.33
C ASN A 126 17.39 -6.48 2.09
N LEU A 127 17.36 -5.20 1.68
CA LEU A 127 16.47 -4.21 2.27
C LEU A 127 15.00 -4.50 1.92
N ALA A 128 14.74 -4.91 0.68
CA ALA A 128 13.41 -5.36 0.28
C ALA A 128 12.94 -6.53 1.16
N MET A 129 13.81 -7.52 1.41
CA MET A 129 13.50 -8.68 2.25
C MET A 129 13.20 -8.27 3.69
N ALA A 130 14.00 -7.38 4.29
CA ALA A 130 13.77 -6.92 5.66
C ALA A 130 12.38 -6.29 5.81
N VAL A 131 11.99 -5.37 4.89
CA VAL A 131 10.68 -4.73 4.93
C VAL A 131 9.54 -5.75 4.70
N MET A 132 9.74 -6.76 3.85
CA MET A 132 8.74 -7.83 3.64
C MET A 132 8.55 -8.70 4.89
N MET A 133 9.61 -8.98 5.65
CA MET A 133 9.49 -9.70 6.91
C MET A 133 8.67 -8.92 7.93
N ASP A 134 8.89 -7.59 8.06
CA ASP A 134 8.07 -6.74 8.93
C ASP A 134 6.57 -6.78 8.55
N ILE A 135 6.27 -6.76 7.24
CA ILE A 135 4.88 -6.88 6.75
C ILE A 135 4.31 -8.27 7.06
N LEU A 136 5.10 -9.34 6.89
CA LEU A 136 4.68 -10.71 7.16
C LEU A 136 4.38 -10.92 8.65
N ASP A 137 5.23 -10.39 9.53
CA ASP A 137 5.04 -10.43 10.97
C ASP A 137 3.72 -9.74 11.34
N HIS A 138 3.47 -8.54 10.83
CA HIS A 138 2.21 -7.83 11.02
C HIS A 138 0.99 -8.66 10.55
N TYR A 139 1.03 -9.28 9.38
CA TYR A 139 -0.09 -10.11 8.89
C TYR A 139 -0.26 -11.40 9.69
N THR A 140 0.81 -11.91 10.27
CA THR A 140 0.76 -13.09 11.16
C THR A 140 0.11 -12.73 12.48
N GLU A 141 0.51 -11.62 13.11
CA GLU A 141 -0.06 -11.11 14.35
C GLU A 141 -1.55 -10.78 14.21
N THR A 142 -1.92 -10.15 13.11
CA THR A 142 -3.32 -9.78 12.80
C THR A 142 -4.16 -10.92 12.23
N ARG A 143 -3.57 -12.13 12.11
CA ARG A 143 -4.22 -13.31 11.53
C ARG A 143 -4.84 -13.05 10.16
N ASN A 144 -4.12 -12.37 9.30
CA ASN A 144 -4.51 -12.07 7.92
C ASN A 144 -3.85 -13.04 6.93
N PRO A 145 -4.41 -14.24 6.70
CA PRO A 145 -3.78 -15.25 5.84
C PRO A 145 -3.68 -14.80 4.38
N LYS A 146 -4.61 -13.96 3.91
CA LYS A 146 -4.56 -13.42 2.55
C LYS A 146 -3.35 -12.51 2.37
N GLY A 147 -3.12 -11.60 3.31
CA GLY A 147 -1.95 -10.72 3.31
C GLY A 147 -0.65 -11.52 3.44
N SER A 148 -0.62 -12.52 4.33
CA SER A 148 0.55 -13.40 4.49
C SER A 148 0.91 -14.13 3.18
N VAL A 149 -0.08 -14.67 2.46
CA VAL A 149 0.13 -15.32 1.16
C VAL A 149 0.74 -14.34 0.15
N GLU A 150 0.17 -13.13 0.03
CA GLU A 150 0.66 -12.10 -0.89
C GLU A 150 2.14 -11.77 -0.64
N VAL A 151 2.50 -11.55 0.63
CA VAL A 151 3.90 -11.21 0.98
C VAL A 151 4.83 -12.39 0.81
N LEU A 152 4.41 -13.60 1.14
CA LEU A 152 5.21 -14.81 0.93
C LEU A 152 5.46 -15.08 -0.56
N GLU A 153 4.54 -14.76 -1.46
CA GLU A 153 4.80 -14.81 -2.91
C GLU A 153 5.90 -13.83 -3.31
N MET A 154 5.87 -12.59 -2.81
CA MET A 154 6.93 -11.60 -3.06
C MET A 154 8.27 -12.05 -2.50
N ILE A 155 8.29 -12.65 -1.31
CA ILE A 155 9.49 -13.22 -0.68
C ILE A 155 10.06 -14.35 -1.54
N ALA A 156 9.22 -15.25 -2.04
CA ALA A 156 9.67 -16.34 -2.92
C ALA A 156 10.29 -15.79 -4.22
N GLU A 157 9.72 -14.75 -4.81
CA GLU A 157 10.30 -14.08 -5.98
C GLU A 157 11.67 -13.48 -5.68
N VAL A 158 11.82 -12.77 -4.57
CA VAL A 158 13.11 -12.16 -4.19
C VAL A 158 14.16 -13.23 -3.89
N TYR A 159 13.81 -14.35 -3.28
CA TYR A 159 14.73 -15.47 -3.11
C TYR A 159 15.18 -16.04 -4.47
N ARG A 160 14.28 -16.14 -5.46
CA ARG A 160 14.68 -16.56 -6.82
C ARG A 160 15.59 -15.53 -7.49
N GLU A 161 15.30 -14.23 -7.38
CA GLU A 161 16.17 -13.15 -7.87
C GLU A 161 17.59 -13.24 -7.28
N LYS A 162 17.71 -13.71 -6.02
CA LYS A 162 18.98 -13.92 -5.32
C LYS A 162 19.65 -15.27 -5.66
N GLY A 163 19.00 -16.16 -6.43
CA GLY A 163 19.45 -17.53 -6.66
C GLY A 163 19.34 -18.46 -5.44
N GLU A 164 18.56 -18.06 -4.43
CA GLU A 164 18.32 -18.83 -3.21
C GLU A 164 17.09 -19.73 -3.37
N ASN A 165 17.12 -20.62 -4.36
CA ASN A 165 15.96 -21.39 -4.84
C ASN A 165 15.33 -22.30 -3.77
N LEU A 166 16.13 -22.88 -2.86
CA LEU A 166 15.61 -23.67 -1.75
C LEU A 166 14.75 -22.84 -0.79
N LYS A 167 15.15 -21.60 -0.49
CA LYS A 167 14.37 -20.70 0.35
C LYS A 167 13.10 -20.22 -0.35
N ALA A 168 13.16 -20.02 -1.67
CA ALA A 168 11.97 -19.74 -2.47
C ALA A 168 10.97 -20.90 -2.41
N ALA A 169 11.44 -22.14 -2.52
CA ALA A 169 10.62 -23.33 -2.39
C ALA A 169 9.97 -23.43 -1.01
N ASP A 170 10.70 -23.14 0.07
CA ASP A 170 10.16 -23.15 1.44
C ASP A 170 9.06 -22.11 1.64
N ALA A 171 9.23 -20.90 1.09
CA ALA A 171 8.19 -19.87 1.11
C ALA A 171 6.91 -20.35 0.36
N LEU A 172 7.07 -20.97 -0.81
CA LEU A 172 5.95 -21.53 -1.58
C LEU A 172 5.25 -22.69 -0.84
N ARG A 173 6.00 -23.56 -0.14
CA ARG A 173 5.41 -24.61 0.72
C ARG A 173 4.63 -24.02 1.89
N THR A 174 5.12 -22.93 2.46
CA THR A 174 4.38 -22.22 3.53
C THR A 174 3.04 -21.73 3.00
N ILE A 175 2.99 -21.15 1.81
CA ILE A 175 1.74 -20.75 1.15
C ILE A 175 0.82 -21.96 0.93
N ALA A 176 1.37 -23.08 0.44
CA ALA A 176 0.61 -24.31 0.26
C ALA A 176 0.00 -24.80 1.59
N GLY A 177 0.75 -24.72 2.68
CA GLY A 177 0.28 -25.02 4.03
C GLY A 177 -0.89 -24.13 4.46
N ILE A 178 -0.79 -22.83 4.24
CA ILE A 178 -1.88 -21.89 4.50
C ILE A 178 -3.13 -22.31 3.73
N HIS A 179 -3.02 -22.53 2.42
CA HIS A 179 -4.17 -22.95 1.61
C HIS A 179 -4.77 -24.29 2.04
N ARG A 180 -3.95 -25.25 2.48
CA ARG A 180 -4.43 -26.53 3.04
C ARG A 180 -5.28 -26.34 4.28
N ASN A 181 -4.83 -25.47 5.19
CA ASN A 181 -5.55 -25.18 6.43
C ASN A 181 -6.95 -24.57 6.18
N PHE A 182 -7.10 -23.84 5.05
CA PHE A 182 -8.39 -23.29 4.63
C PHE A 182 -9.18 -24.19 3.66
N GLY A 183 -8.76 -25.44 3.44
CA GLY A 183 -9.44 -26.39 2.57
C GLY A 183 -9.29 -26.11 1.07
N HIS A 184 -8.42 -25.20 0.67
CA HIS A 184 -8.18 -24.83 -0.73
C HIS A 184 -7.22 -25.81 -1.42
N LYS A 185 -7.60 -27.09 -1.54
CA LYS A 185 -6.74 -28.19 -1.99
C LYS A 185 -6.04 -27.90 -3.33
N ARG A 186 -6.78 -27.45 -4.35
CA ARG A 186 -6.21 -27.17 -5.68
C ARG A 186 -5.12 -26.10 -5.64
N LYS A 187 -5.31 -25.04 -4.86
CA LYS A 187 -4.29 -23.99 -4.71
C LYS A 187 -3.06 -24.53 -3.96
N ALA A 188 -3.26 -25.31 -2.93
CA ALA A 188 -2.15 -25.92 -2.19
C ALA A 188 -1.30 -26.82 -3.10
N GLU A 189 -1.94 -27.68 -3.91
CA GLU A 189 -1.24 -28.53 -4.88
C GLU A 189 -0.47 -27.71 -5.95
N ASP A 190 -1.01 -26.57 -6.39
CA ASP A 190 -0.32 -25.69 -7.34
C ASP A 190 0.94 -25.09 -6.72
N PHE A 191 0.86 -24.58 -5.49
CA PHE A 191 2.03 -24.05 -4.79
C PHE A 191 3.07 -25.12 -4.46
N ASP A 192 2.66 -26.36 -4.13
CA ASP A 192 3.60 -27.48 -3.96
C ASP A 192 4.35 -27.81 -5.27
N LYS A 193 3.67 -27.78 -6.42
CA LYS A 193 4.33 -27.96 -7.74
C LYS A 193 5.31 -26.84 -8.05
N ARG A 194 4.93 -25.58 -7.75
CA ARG A 194 5.81 -24.41 -7.91
C ARG A 194 7.05 -24.52 -7.01
N ALA A 195 6.89 -25.01 -5.78
CA ALA A 195 8.00 -25.26 -4.87
C ALA A 195 8.97 -26.32 -5.41
N LEU A 196 8.46 -27.47 -5.88
CA LEU A 196 9.27 -28.50 -6.50
C LEU A 196 10.03 -28.01 -7.73
N LYS A 197 9.41 -27.16 -8.55
CA LYS A 197 10.06 -26.56 -9.71
C LYS A 197 11.19 -25.62 -9.29
N ALA A 198 10.96 -24.79 -8.27
CA ALA A 198 11.99 -23.87 -7.78
C ALA A 198 13.23 -24.59 -7.23
N GLU A 199 13.08 -25.80 -6.68
CA GLU A 199 14.22 -26.61 -6.21
C GLU A 199 15.08 -27.18 -7.36
N GLN A 200 14.54 -27.27 -8.57
CA GLN A 200 15.20 -27.84 -9.73
C GLN A 200 15.90 -26.79 -10.61
N GLU A 201 15.64 -25.52 -10.39
CA GLU A 201 16.26 -24.39 -11.08
C GLU A 201 17.57 -23.98 -10.40
#